data_50f31b97f42cba3c96b7a04baa5874eb
#
_entry.id   50f31b97f42cba3c96b7a04baa5874eb
#
_cell.length_a   1.000
_cell.length_b   1.000
_cell.length_c   1.000
_cell.angle_alpha   90.00
_cell.angle_beta   90.00
_cell.angle_gamma   90.00
#
_symmetry.space_group_name_H-M   'P 1'
#
loop_
_entity.id
_entity.type
_entity.pdbx_description
1 polymer ?
#
loop_
_entity_poly.entity_id
_entity_poly.type
_entity_poly.pdbx_seq_one_letter_code
_entity_poly.pdbx_strand_id
1 'polypeptide(L)'
;KRLGEELERLLPQLIENSKARVNQDRRDIGEGDITSDDFFALQPNYSSTFQAYVPIQAGCNNFCTFCAVPYTKGRERYRPHTDIVHEIEHLVGRRYKEITLLGQNVNTYFDPTLKDAIGRRTRYREWNALTDFPRLLRVVNDIPGDFWLRFVTSNPWDMSDETIKATAECEKVCEYIHLP
;
A
#
# COMPACT_ATOMS: atom_id res chain seq x y z
N LYS A 1 -24.08 32.63 -10.85
CA LYS A 1 -23.34 33.79 -10.30
C LYS A 1 -23.31 33.73 -8.77
N ARG A 2 -24.48 33.68 -8.09
CA ARG A 2 -24.62 33.71 -6.64
C ARG A 2 -23.90 32.56 -5.91
N LEU A 3 -23.88 31.34 -6.49
CA LEU A 3 -23.21 30.18 -5.91
C LEU A 3 -21.68 30.30 -5.93
N GLY A 4 -21.11 30.89 -6.99
CA GLY A 4 -19.65 31.10 -7.08
C GLY A 4 -19.15 32.10 -6.05
N GLU A 5 -19.86 33.20 -5.89
CA GLU A 5 -19.54 34.25 -4.90
C GLU A 5 -19.65 33.74 -3.45
N GLU A 6 -20.63 32.86 -3.17
CA GLU A 6 -20.79 32.22 -1.87
C GLU A 6 -19.68 31.20 -1.59
N LEU A 7 -19.26 30.43 -2.59
CA LEU A 7 -18.13 29.48 -2.49
C LEU A 7 -16.81 30.19 -2.27
N GLU A 8 -16.53 31.27 -2.98
CA GLU A 8 -15.31 32.06 -2.79
C GLU A 8 -15.23 32.69 -1.39
N ARG A 9 -16.36 33.04 -0.81
CA ARG A 9 -16.46 33.56 0.55
C ARG A 9 -16.25 32.50 1.62
N LEU A 10 -16.78 31.29 1.41
CA LEU A 10 -16.75 30.20 2.39
C LEU A 10 -15.48 29.36 2.33
N LEU A 11 -14.82 29.27 1.16
CA LEU A 11 -13.65 28.43 0.95
C LEU A 11 -12.51 28.71 1.94
N PRO A 12 -12.13 29.98 2.24
CA PRO A 12 -11.08 30.27 3.21
C PRO A 12 -11.43 29.77 4.63
N GLN A 13 -12.69 29.93 5.05
CA GLN A 13 -13.16 29.48 6.37
C GLN A 13 -13.21 27.95 6.46
N LEU A 14 -13.59 27.27 5.39
CA LEU A 14 -13.59 25.79 5.31
C LEU A 14 -12.16 25.25 5.38
N ILE A 15 -11.21 25.89 4.69
CA ILE A 15 -9.79 25.53 4.75
C ILE A 15 -9.21 25.75 6.14
N GLU A 16 -9.50 26.90 6.77
CA GLU A 16 -9.05 27.21 8.14
C GLU A 16 -9.63 26.22 9.16
N ASN A 17 -10.93 25.93 9.07
CA ASN A 17 -11.61 24.96 9.93
C ASN A 17 -11.09 23.53 9.71
N SER A 18 -10.74 23.14 8.49
CA SER A 18 -10.15 21.84 8.21
C SER A 18 -8.74 21.72 8.80
N LYS A 19 -7.92 22.78 8.68
CA LYS A 19 -6.60 22.84 9.31
C LYS A 19 -6.69 22.81 10.85
N ALA A 20 -7.65 23.52 11.42
CA ALA A 20 -7.88 23.51 12.85
C ALA A 20 -8.31 22.13 13.37
N ARG A 21 -9.20 21.41 12.65
CA ARG A 21 -9.60 20.04 12.97
C ARG A 21 -8.42 19.08 12.88
N VAL A 22 -7.66 19.10 11.78
CA VAL A 22 -6.47 18.25 11.61
C VAL A 22 -5.43 18.49 12.72
N ASN A 23 -5.27 19.74 13.17
CA ASN A 23 -4.37 20.08 14.28
C ASN A 23 -4.95 19.72 15.65
N GLN A 24 -6.27 19.60 15.78
CA GLN A 24 -6.94 19.14 17.00
C GLN A 24 -6.87 17.62 17.10
N ASP A 25 -7.20 16.92 16.03
CA ASP A 25 -7.06 15.46 15.93
C ASP A 25 -5.61 14.98 16.17
N ARG A 26 -4.61 15.78 15.76
CA ARG A 26 -3.19 15.52 16.08
C ARG A 26 -2.84 15.71 17.56
N ARG A 27 -3.58 16.53 18.32
CA ARG A 27 -3.38 16.75 19.77
C ARG A 27 -4.12 15.73 20.62
N ASP A 28 -5.23 15.22 20.11
CA ASP A 28 -6.05 14.21 20.78
C ASP A 28 -5.52 12.79 20.59
N ILE A 29 -4.76 12.54 19.51
CA ILE A 29 -3.84 11.41 19.40
C ILE A 29 -2.63 11.81 20.25
N GLY A 30 -2.66 11.43 21.53
CA GLY A 30 -1.61 11.76 22.49
C GLY A 30 -0.21 11.61 21.87
N GLU A 31 0.72 12.46 22.29
CA GLU A 31 2.12 12.55 21.84
C GLU A 31 2.95 11.25 22.07
N GLY A 32 2.40 10.13 21.66
CA GLY A 32 3.14 8.96 21.25
C GLY A 32 3.09 9.00 19.73
N ASP A 33 4.06 9.66 19.11
CA ASP A 33 4.28 9.53 17.69
C ASP A 33 4.24 8.04 17.35
N ILE A 34 3.12 7.58 16.75
CA ILE A 34 3.17 6.33 15.98
C ILE A 34 4.13 6.65 14.85
N THR A 35 5.40 6.39 15.08
CA THR A 35 6.42 6.57 14.07
C THR A 35 6.05 5.69 12.89
N SER A 36 6.54 6.04 11.74
CA SER A 36 6.28 5.29 10.51
C SER A 36 6.61 3.80 10.62
N ASP A 37 7.51 3.47 11.51
CA ASP A 37 7.99 2.10 11.75
C ASP A 37 6.99 1.33 12.64
N ASP A 38 6.26 2.04 13.52
CA ASP A 38 5.25 1.44 14.40
C ASP A 38 4.01 0.97 13.64
N PHE A 39 3.68 1.55 12.48
CA PHE A 39 2.51 1.15 11.69
C PHE A 39 2.56 -0.34 11.29
N PHE A 40 3.70 -0.84 10.86
CA PHE A 40 3.86 -2.24 10.48
C PHE A 40 4.10 -3.17 11.68
N ALA A 41 4.44 -2.61 12.85
CA ALA A 41 4.58 -3.37 14.10
C ALA A 41 3.23 -3.66 14.78
N LEU A 42 2.15 -2.98 14.38
CA LEU A 42 0.81 -3.22 14.92
C LEU A 42 0.33 -4.63 14.55
N GLN A 43 -0.15 -5.37 15.55
CA GLN A 43 -0.77 -6.67 15.31
C GLN A 43 -2.12 -6.48 14.61
N PRO A 44 -2.31 -7.06 13.41
CA PRO A 44 -3.58 -6.94 12.72
C PRO A 44 -4.71 -7.64 13.47
N ASN A 45 -5.87 -6.99 13.54
CA ASN A 45 -7.10 -7.62 14.01
C ASN A 45 -7.95 -8.03 12.82
N TYR A 46 -8.02 -9.34 12.55
CA TYR A 46 -8.78 -9.87 11.44
C TYR A 46 -10.21 -10.15 11.87
N SER A 47 -11.16 -9.40 11.33
CA SER A 47 -12.59 -9.57 11.62
C SER A 47 -13.23 -10.78 10.91
N SER A 48 -12.59 -11.27 9.84
CA SER A 48 -13.02 -12.44 9.06
C SER A 48 -12.21 -13.67 9.46
N THR A 49 -12.80 -14.85 9.36
CA THR A 49 -12.13 -16.15 9.49
C THR A 49 -11.72 -16.75 8.13
N PHE A 50 -12.10 -16.09 7.05
CA PHE A 50 -11.90 -16.56 5.68
C PHE A 50 -10.93 -15.67 4.90
N GLN A 51 -11.01 -14.35 5.09
CA GLN A 51 -10.32 -13.33 4.32
C GLN A 51 -9.43 -12.48 5.23
N ALA A 52 -8.22 -12.20 4.77
CA ALA A 52 -7.29 -11.31 5.46
C ALA A 52 -6.70 -10.26 4.52
N TYR A 53 -6.49 -9.07 5.07
CA TYR A 53 -5.82 -7.97 4.39
C TYR A 53 -4.43 -7.79 4.98
N VAL A 54 -3.40 -7.88 4.15
CA VAL A 54 -1.99 -7.80 4.55
C VAL A 54 -1.37 -6.54 3.98
N PRO A 55 -1.11 -5.51 4.81
CA PRO A 55 -0.42 -4.31 4.37
C PRO A 55 1.03 -4.63 3.99
N ILE A 56 1.42 -4.27 2.76
CA ILE A 56 2.80 -4.41 2.26
C ILE A 56 3.50 -3.07 2.11
N GLN A 57 2.70 -1.99 2.04
CA GLN A 57 3.18 -0.65 1.76
C GLN A 57 2.24 0.39 2.39
N ALA A 58 2.79 1.51 2.81
CA ALA A 58 2.03 2.69 3.26
C ALA A 58 2.60 3.97 2.62
N GLY A 59 1.73 4.95 2.34
CA GLY A 59 2.07 6.20 1.65
C GLY A 59 2.18 6.04 0.12
N CYS A 60 2.39 7.15 -0.59
CA CYS A 60 2.51 7.14 -2.04
C CYS A 60 3.33 8.34 -2.52
N ASN A 61 4.18 8.14 -3.52
CA ASN A 61 5.03 9.19 -4.11
C ASN A 61 4.52 9.72 -5.46
N ASN A 62 3.32 9.31 -5.91
CA ASN A 62 2.84 9.63 -7.26
C ASN A 62 2.29 11.03 -7.41
N PHE A 63 1.80 11.66 -6.34
CA PHE A 63 1.28 13.03 -6.36
C PHE A 63 0.25 13.29 -7.47
N CYS A 64 -0.65 12.33 -7.74
CA CYS A 64 -1.75 12.51 -8.69
C CYS A 64 -2.58 13.73 -8.30
N THR A 65 -3.03 14.52 -9.29
CA THR A 65 -3.62 15.85 -9.11
C THR A 65 -4.84 15.90 -8.19
N PHE A 66 -5.59 14.82 -8.08
CA PHE A 66 -6.81 14.70 -7.27
C PHE A 66 -6.58 13.94 -5.93
N CYS A 67 -5.36 13.46 -5.68
CA CYS A 67 -5.11 12.52 -4.60
C CYS A 67 -4.49 13.17 -3.36
N ALA A 68 -5.12 12.98 -2.19
CA ALA A 68 -4.64 13.49 -0.91
C ALA A 68 -3.64 12.55 -0.20
N VAL A 69 -3.42 11.32 -0.68
CA VAL A 69 -2.61 10.30 -0.01
C VAL A 69 -1.19 10.77 0.34
N PRO A 70 -0.41 11.41 -0.56
CA PRO A 70 0.92 11.88 -0.21
C PRO A 70 0.96 12.87 0.96
N TYR A 71 -0.13 13.61 1.15
CA TYR A 71 -0.27 14.63 2.21
C TYR A 71 -0.79 14.06 3.54
N THR A 72 -1.58 12.99 3.48
CA THR A 72 -2.23 12.38 4.64
C THR A 72 -1.48 11.17 5.20
N LYS A 73 -0.89 10.36 4.32
CA LYS A 73 -0.13 9.14 4.67
C LYS A 73 1.39 9.28 4.45
N GLY A 74 1.82 10.38 3.85
CA GLY A 74 3.22 10.68 3.61
C GLY A 74 3.84 9.87 2.47
N ARG A 75 5.16 9.78 2.49
CA ARG A 75 5.95 9.08 1.48
C ARG A 75 5.81 7.58 1.59
N GLU A 76 6.08 6.88 0.49
CA GLU A 76 6.11 5.42 0.44
C GLU A 76 7.07 4.83 1.46
N ARG A 77 6.56 3.85 2.18
CA ARG A 77 7.28 3.00 3.12
C ARG A 77 6.86 1.58 2.86
N TYR A 78 7.81 0.67 2.95
CA TYR A 78 7.61 -0.70 2.55
C TYR A 78 7.92 -1.64 3.71
N ARG A 79 7.13 -2.68 3.82
CA ARG A 79 7.33 -3.75 4.80
C ARG A 79 8.31 -4.78 4.24
N PRO A 80 9.24 -5.33 5.05
CA PRO A 80 10.11 -6.41 4.63
C PRO A 80 9.34 -7.61 4.09
N HIS A 81 9.82 -8.22 3.00
CA HIS A 81 9.16 -9.40 2.43
C HIS A 81 9.07 -10.56 3.43
N THR A 82 10.09 -10.73 4.27
CA THR A 82 10.13 -11.77 5.32
C THR A 82 8.96 -11.68 6.28
N ASP A 83 8.60 -10.45 6.69
CA ASP A 83 7.52 -10.21 7.63
C ASP A 83 6.15 -10.43 6.98
N ILE A 84 6.04 -10.07 5.68
CA ILE A 84 4.84 -10.31 4.88
C ILE A 84 4.62 -11.82 4.70
N VAL A 85 5.67 -12.55 4.32
CA VAL A 85 5.61 -14.01 4.12
C VAL A 85 5.24 -14.72 5.43
N HIS A 86 5.90 -14.37 6.53
CA HIS A 86 5.62 -14.95 7.84
C HIS A 86 4.16 -14.74 8.29
N GLU A 87 3.61 -13.54 8.06
CA GLU A 87 2.20 -13.26 8.36
C GLU A 87 1.26 -14.10 7.48
N ILE A 88 1.55 -14.21 6.18
CA ILE A 88 0.73 -15.00 5.26
C ILE A 88 0.80 -16.49 5.61
N GLU A 89 1.97 -17.03 5.93
CA GLU A 89 2.13 -18.42 6.40
C GLU A 89 1.28 -18.68 7.65
N HIS A 90 1.30 -17.75 8.61
CA HIS A 90 0.47 -17.85 9.81
C HIS A 90 -1.02 -17.85 9.48
N LEU A 91 -1.46 -16.97 8.58
CA LEU A 91 -2.86 -16.90 8.14
C LEU A 91 -3.30 -18.17 7.41
N VAL A 92 -2.47 -18.68 6.49
CA VAL A 92 -2.74 -19.93 5.76
C VAL A 92 -2.78 -21.11 6.73
N GLY A 93 -1.90 -21.17 7.71
CA GLY A 93 -1.93 -22.16 8.80
C GLY A 93 -3.23 -22.11 9.62
N ARG A 94 -3.83 -20.94 9.75
CA ARG A 94 -5.15 -20.73 10.38
C ARG A 94 -6.33 -20.95 9.41
N ARG A 95 -6.08 -21.46 8.21
CA ARG A 95 -7.06 -21.77 7.15
C ARG A 95 -7.76 -20.57 6.52
N TYR A 96 -7.11 -19.41 6.50
CA TYR A 96 -7.57 -18.31 5.66
C TYR A 96 -7.45 -18.71 4.19
N LYS A 97 -8.46 -18.37 3.40
CA LYS A 97 -8.58 -18.77 1.99
C LYS A 97 -8.41 -17.64 1.00
N GLU A 98 -8.49 -16.41 1.47
CA GLU A 98 -8.28 -15.23 0.64
C GLU A 98 -7.32 -14.26 1.37
N ILE A 99 -6.21 -13.97 0.74
CA ILE A 99 -5.21 -12.99 1.20
C ILE A 99 -5.17 -11.85 0.21
N THR A 100 -5.40 -10.64 0.67
CA THR A 100 -5.33 -9.44 -0.16
C THR A 100 -4.17 -8.55 0.28
N LEU A 101 -3.19 -8.35 -0.60
CA LEU A 101 -2.10 -7.42 -0.38
C LEU A 101 -2.60 -5.97 -0.51
N LEU A 102 -2.32 -5.15 0.49
CA LEU A 102 -2.75 -3.77 0.56
C LEU A 102 -1.59 -2.78 0.50
N GLY A 103 -1.84 -1.66 -0.15
CA GLY A 103 -0.99 -0.47 -0.18
C GLY A 103 -1.75 0.70 -0.78
N GLN A 104 -1.10 1.81 -1.02
CA GLN A 104 -1.65 2.93 -1.78
C GLN A 104 -1.25 2.87 -3.26
N ASN A 105 -0.19 2.12 -3.57
CA ASN A 105 0.24 1.76 -4.91
C ASN A 105 1.10 0.49 -4.80
N VAL A 106 0.45 -0.68 -4.79
CA VAL A 106 1.13 -1.95 -4.47
C VAL A 106 2.19 -2.35 -5.47
N ASN A 107 2.03 -1.97 -6.73
CA ASN A 107 2.99 -2.33 -7.77
C ASN A 107 4.29 -1.50 -7.76
N THR A 108 4.41 -0.49 -6.89
CA THR A 108 5.70 0.13 -6.57
C THR A 108 6.43 -0.52 -5.40
N TYR A 109 5.90 -1.62 -4.86
CA TYR A 109 6.53 -2.29 -3.71
C TYR A 109 8.01 -2.53 -3.94
N PHE A 110 8.80 -2.14 -2.94
CA PHE A 110 10.24 -2.32 -2.90
C PHE A 110 10.64 -2.92 -1.53
N ASP A 111 11.40 -4.01 -1.55
CA ASP A 111 11.82 -4.66 -0.33
C ASP A 111 12.96 -3.89 0.36
N PRO A 112 12.75 -3.35 1.56
CA PRO A 112 13.78 -2.57 2.23
C PRO A 112 15.00 -3.40 2.68
N THR A 113 14.88 -4.73 2.70
CA THR A 113 15.97 -5.64 3.10
C THR A 113 16.88 -6.01 1.94
N LEU A 114 16.37 -5.90 0.70
CA LEU A 114 17.15 -6.14 -0.49
C LEU A 114 17.90 -4.87 -0.87
N LYS A 115 19.20 -4.87 -0.60
CA LYS A 115 20.09 -3.89 -1.22
C LYS A 115 20.33 -4.36 -2.64
N ASP A 116 19.93 -3.55 -3.63
CA ASP A 116 20.40 -3.81 -4.98
C ASP A 116 21.94 -3.81 -4.98
N ALA A 117 22.55 -4.56 -5.90
CA ALA A 117 24.00 -4.66 -6.04
C ALA A 117 24.67 -3.29 -6.31
N ILE A 118 23.92 -2.21 -6.43
CA ILE A 118 24.35 -0.88 -6.82
C ILE A 118 24.08 0.16 -5.73
N GLY A 119 23.39 -0.19 -4.62
CA GLY A 119 23.11 0.73 -3.50
C GLY A 119 22.17 1.88 -3.86
N ARG A 120 21.44 1.77 -4.95
CA ARG A 120 20.51 2.79 -5.42
C ARG A 120 19.10 2.54 -4.90
N ARG A 121 18.66 3.39 -4.02
CA ARG A 121 17.25 3.78 -4.01
C ARG A 121 17.02 4.55 -5.31
N THR A 122 16.54 3.89 -6.34
CA THR A 122 16.15 4.57 -7.58
C THR A 122 14.97 5.48 -7.27
N ARG A 123 15.29 6.73 -7.00
CA ARG A 123 14.34 7.76 -6.58
C ARG A 123 13.53 8.30 -7.77
N TYR A 124 13.77 7.80 -8.97
CA TYR A 124 13.13 8.26 -10.18
C TYR A 124 12.84 7.10 -11.12
N ARG A 125 11.61 7.04 -11.56
CA ARG A 125 11.02 6.25 -12.59
C ARG A 125 11.88 6.22 -13.85
N GLU A 126 12.80 5.30 -13.92
CA GLU A 126 13.11 4.74 -15.20
C GLU A 126 11.90 3.86 -15.57
N TRP A 127 11.29 4.16 -16.66
CA TRP A 127 10.27 3.36 -17.33
C TRP A 127 10.79 1.91 -17.40
N ASN A 128 10.22 0.98 -16.64
CA ASN A 128 10.70 -0.38 -16.34
C ASN A 128 11.64 -0.53 -15.13
N ALA A 129 11.61 0.37 -14.16
CA ALA A 129 12.29 0.11 -12.89
C ALA A 129 11.74 -1.19 -12.28
N LEU A 130 12.64 -2.17 -12.08
CA LEU A 130 12.31 -3.45 -11.47
C LEU A 130 11.84 -3.19 -10.05
N THR A 131 10.52 -3.24 -9.83
CA THR A 131 9.96 -3.29 -8.49
C THR A 131 10.09 -4.71 -7.95
N ASP A 132 10.14 -4.87 -6.63
CA ASP A 132 10.17 -6.20 -6.03
C ASP A 132 8.79 -6.85 -5.95
N PHE A 133 7.74 -6.17 -6.41
CA PHE A 133 6.38 -6.66 -6.36
C PHE A 133 6.16 -7.99 -7.12
N PRO A 134 6.64 -8.16 -8.37
CA PRO A 134 6.57 -9.45 -9.07
C PRO A 134 7.26 -10.58 -8.31
N ARG A 135 8.38 -10.28 -7.67
CA ARG A 135 9.10 -11.23 -6.83
C ARG A 135 8.29 -11.61 -5.60
N LEU A 136 7.68 -10.62 -4.92
CA LEU A 136 6.81 -10.86 -3.77
C LEU A 136 5.64 -11.78 -4.16
N LEU A 137 5.00 -11.54 -5.30
CA LEU A 137 3.91 -12.40 -5.79
C LEU A 137 4.36 -13.85 -5.95
N ARG A 138 5.53 -14.10 -6.54
CA ARG A 138 6.09 -15.45 -6.72
C ARG A 138 6.43 -16.11 -5.37
N VAL A 139 7.09 -15.39 -4.47
CA VAL A 139 7.44 -15.92 -3.14
C VAL A 139 6.18 -16.27 -2.33
N VAL A 140 5.15 -15.44 -2.38
CA VAL A 140 3.88 -15.74 -1.71
C VAL A 140 3.13 -16.89 -2.40
N ASN A 141 3.20 -16.99 -3.73
CA ASN A 141 2.63 -18.11 -4.48
C ASN A 141 3.24 -19.46 -4.06
N ASP A 142 4.51 -19.49 -3.70
CA ASP A 142 5.23 -20.70 -3.31
C ASP A 142 4.90 -21.16 -1.87
N ILE A 143 4.23 -20.35 -1.07
CA ILE A 143 3.78 -20.75 0.29
C ILE A 143 2.83 -21.94 0.17
N PRO A 144 3.10 -23.08 0.88
CA PRO A 144 2.23 -24.24 0.83
C PRO A 144 0.83 -23.94 1.37
N GLY A 145 -0.20 -24.41 0.68
CA GLY A 145 -1.59 -24.27 1.10
C GLY A 145 -2.51 -23.90 -0.05
N ASP A 146 -3.81 -24.01 0.21
CA ASP A 146 -4.87 -23.71 -0.73
C ASP A 146 -5.51 -22.36 -0.36
N PHE A 147 -5.11 -21.29 -1.03
CA PHE A 147 -5.61 -19.93 -0.83
C PHE A 147 -5.50 -19.11 -2.12
N TRP A 148 -6.33 -18.07 -2.21
CA TRP A 148 -6.28 -17.08 -3.27
C TRP A 148 -5.47 -15.86 -2.82
N LEU A 149 -4.59 -15.40 -3.69
CA LEU A 149 -3.83 -14.17 -3.50
C LEU A 149 -4.41 -13.06 -4.38
N ARG A 150 -4.75 -11.96 -3.74
CA ARG A 150 -5.23 -10.74 -4.40
C ARG A 150 -4.33 -9.56 -4.08
N PHE A 151 -4.41 -8.56 -4.91
CA PHE A 151 -3.85 -7.24 -4.64
C PHE A 151 -4.76 -6.15 -5.19
N VAL A 152 -4.74 -4.99 -4.55
CA VAL A 152 -5.59 -3.86 -4.91
C VAL A 152 -4.76 -2.58 -4.94
N THR A 153 -5.31 -1.52 -5.54
CA THR A 153 -4.66 -0.20 -5.63
C THR A 153 -3.36 -0.22 -6.45
N SER A 154 -3.41 -0.85 -7.61
CA SER A 154 -2.34 -0.76 -8.61
C SER A 154 -2.47 0.53 -9.41
N ASN A 155 -1.34 1.08 -9.84
CA ASN A 155 -1.31 2.23 -10.74
C ASN A 155 -0.88 1.76 -12.14
N PRO A 156 -1.63 2.11 -13.21
CA PRO A 156 -1.25 1.72 -14.58
C PRO A 156 0.15 2.16 -14.96
N TRP A 157 0.58 3.31 -14.45
CA TRP A 157 1.89 3.90 -14.73
C TRP A 157 3.06 3.07 -14.16
N ASP A 158 2.82 2.34 -13.10
CA ASP A 158 3.81 1.50 -12.41
C ASP A 158 3.60 0.00 -12.70
N MET A 159 2.71 -0.34 -13.65
CA MET A 159 2.47 -1.72 -14.07
C MET A 159 3.55 -2.18 -15.03
N SER A 160 4.51 -2.95 -14.52
CA SER A 160 5.60 -3.51 -15.33
C SER A 160 5.19 -4.80 -16.04
N ASP A 161 5.86 -5.11 -17.16
CA ASP A 161 5.69 -6.39 -17.86
C ASP A 161 5.96 -7.59 -16.93
N GLU A 162 6.90 -7.46 -16.00
CA GLU A 162 7.19 -8.51 -15.02
C GLU A 162 6.06 -8.70 -14.01
N THR A 163 5.35 -7.63 -13.63
CA THR A 163 4.14 -7.73 -12.78
C THR A 163 3.02 -8.46 -13.52
N ILE A 164 2.83 -8.15 -14.81
CA ILE A 164 1.83 -8.82 -15.66
C ILE A 164 2.17 -10.31 -15.79
N LYS A 165 3.44 -10.66 -16.08
CA LYS A 165 3.90 -12.04 -16.15
C LYS A 165 3.72 -12.79 -14.85
N ALA A 166 4.15 -12.21 -13.72
CA ALA A 166 3.99 -12.81 -12.41
C ALA A 166 2.51 -13.07 -12.07
N THR A 167 1.62 -12.14 -12.42
CA THR A 167 0.18 -12.32 -12.24
C THR A 167 -0.37 -13.48 -13.06
N ALA A 168 0.13 -13.67 -14.29
CA ALA A 168 -0.31 -14.76 -15.17
C ALA A 168 0.31 -16.12 -14.82
N GLU A 169 1.53 -16.15 -14.27
CA GLU A 169 2.28 -17.38 -13.96
C GLU A 169 1.94 -17.95 -12.58
N CYS A 170 1.54 -17.11 -11.63
CA CYS A 170 1.27 -17.51 -10.26
C CYS A 170 -0.15 -18.06 -10.11
N GLU A 171 -0.29 -19.38 -9.94
CA GLU A 171 -1.59 -20.08 -9.88
C GLU A 171 -2.52 -19.60 -8.76
N LYS A 172 -1.96 -19.10 -7.64
CA LYS A 172 -2.74 -18.57 -6.52
C LYS A 172 -3.19 -17.14 -6.70
N VAL A 173 -2.58 -16.39 -7.63
CA VAL A 173 -2.94 -15.01 -7.90
C VAL A 173 -4.23 -14.97 -8.70
N CYS A 174 -5.23 -14.26 -8.19
CA CYS A 174 -6.49 -14.08 -8.90
C CYS A 174 -6.30 -13.31 -10.21
N GLU A 175 -6.98 -13.75 -11.27
CA GLU A 175 -7.03 -13.07 -12.57
C GLU A 175 -7.86 -11.76 -12.50
N TYR A 176 -7.52 -10.91 -11.55
CA TYR A 176 -8.19 -9.65 -11.30
C TYR A 176 -7.19 -8.57 -10.92
N ILE A 177 -7.17 -7.48 -11.65
CA ILE A 177 -6.31 -6.32 -11.39
C ILE A 177 -7.19 -5.09 -11.17
N HIS A 178 -7.01 -4.45 -10.02
CA HIS A 178 -7.66 -3.18 -9.70
C HIS A 178 -6.73 -2.03 -10.10
N LEU A 179 -7.07 -1.34 -11.17
CA LEU A 179 -6.36 -0.20 -11.77
C LEU A 179 -7.26 1.04 -11.73
N PRO A 180 -7.31 1.80 -10.63
CA PRO A 180 -8.12 3.00 -10.52
C PRO A 180 -7.59 4.16 -11.36
#